data_e3a2d48f84ffb750987f26a7240c1ebb
#
_entry.id   e3a2d48f84ffb750987f26a7240c1ebb
#
_cell.length_a   1.000
_cell.length_b   1.000
_cell.length_c   1.000
_cell.angle_alpha   90.00
_cell.angle_beta   90.00
_cell.angle_gamma   90.00
#
_symmetry.space_group_name_H-M   'P 1'
#
loop_
_entity.id
_entity.type
_entity.pdbx_description
1 polymer ?
#
loop_
_entity_poly.entity_id
_entity_poly.type
_entity_poly.pdbx_seq_one_letter_code
_entity_poly.pdbx_strand_id
1 'polypeptide(L)'
;MENKAKTKQVLVILGSPRKKGNSSTLAARISRGAKSTGAEVETLFLQAMKISPCRGCNTCQKHNSKGCAIKDDMQKIYPKLIKADAWVIASPVYWFTMSAQTKIFMDRFYALPAYAKNPFAGKRIAIAMSYGDADPVKSGCVNALRTFQDAFRYTGSKIVGMVYGSAMEAGEIKNNKALMREAEELGKLLVRR
;
A
#
# COMPACT_ATOMS: atom_id res chain seq x y z
N MET A 1 16.37 17.93 -28.08
CA MET A 1 16.50 17.66 -26.63
C MET A 1 15.54 16.54 -26.29
N GLU A 2 16.00 15.32 -26.10
CA GLU A 2 15.17 14.19 -25.67
C GLU A 2 14.66 14.47 -24.26
N ASN A 3 13.34 14.57 -24.16
CA ASN A 3 12.65 14.73 -22.89
C ASN A 3 12.77 13.40 -22.11
N LYS A 4 13.85 13.22 -21.35
CA LYS A 4 14.06 12.03 -20.52
C LYS A 4 12.82 11.86 -19.64
N ALA A 5 12.01 10.86 -19.94
CA ALA A 5 10.80 10.57 -19.17
C ALA A 5 11.16 10.43 -17.69
N LYS A 6 10.51 11.23 -16.84
CA LYS A 6 10.75 11.23 -15.39
C LYS A 6 10.59 9.80 -14.83
N THR A 7 11.61 9.31 -14.14
CA THR A 7 11.59 8.00 -13.47
C THR A 7 10.42 7.93 -12.49
N LYS A 8 9.59 6.90 -12.62
CA LYS A 8 8.46 6.67 -11.74
C LYS A 8 8.91 6.22 -10.35
N GLN A 9 8.30 6.77 -9.32
CA GLN A 9 8.58 6.43 -7.92
C GLN A 9 7.45 5.60 -7.34
N VAL A 10 7.77 4.42 -6.81
CA VAL A 10 6.83 3.48 -6.20
C VAL A 10 7.15 3.35 -4.72
N LEU A 11 6.15 3.58 -3.88
CA LEU A 11 6.24 3.34 -2.45
C LEU A 11 5.54 2.03 -2.10
N VAL A 12 6.28 1.10 -1.50
CA VAL A 12 5.76 -0.20 -1.07
C VAL A 12 5.56 -0.19 0.44
N ILE A 13 4.35 -0.48 0.87
CA ILE A 13 3.93 -0.46 2.26
C ILE A 13 3.67 -1.89 2.71
N LEU A 14 4.52 -2.41 3.61
CA LEU A 14 4.40 -3.75 4.18
C LEU A 14 3.67 -3.68 5.51
N GLY A 15 2.40 -4.06 5.51
CA GLY A 15 1.54 -4.09 6.70
C GLY A 15 1.59 -5.39 7.49
N SER A 16 2.31 -6.41 7.02
CA SER A 16 2.52 -7.64 7.79
C SER A 16 3.49 -7.41 8.94
N PRO A 17 3.26 -7.97 10.14
CA PRO A 17 4.27 -8.01 11.19
C PRO A 17 5.45 -8.94 10.84
N ARG A 18 5.27 -9.85 9.87
CA ARG A 18 6.31 -10.76 9.38
C ARG A 18 6.97 -10.17 8.13
N LYS A 19 8.21 -9.70 8.24
CA LYS A 19 8.96 -9.08 7.12
C LYS A 19 9.03 -9.99 5.87
N LYS A 20 9.11 -11.31 6.07
CA LYS A 20 9.12 -12.34 5.00
C LYS A 20 7.78 -13.09 4.92
N GLY A 21 6.68 -12.50 5.35
CA GLY A 21 5.34 -13.07 5.26
C GLY A 21 4.81 -13.12 3.82
N ASN A 22 3.68 -13.80 3.64
CA ASN A 22 3.09 -14.07 2.31
C ASN A 22 2.72 -12.78 1.55
N SER A 23 2.04 -11.83 2.19
CA SER A 23 1.73 -10.55 1.56
C SER A 23 2.98 -9.74 1.22
N SER A 24 4.02 -9.78 2.07
CA SER A 24 5.33 -9.16 1.78
C SER A 24 6.02 -9.82 0.58
N THR A 25 5.85 -11.12 0.41
CA THR A 25 6.38 -11.88 -0.75
C THR A 25 5.70 -11.45 -2.05
N LEU A 26 4.38 -11.26 -2.05
CA LEU A 26 3.64 -10.71 -3.19
C LEU A 26 4.10 -9.27 -3.51
N ALA A 27 4.23 -8.42 -2.48
CA ALA A 27 4.72 -7.05 -2.65
C ALA A 27 6.13 -6.99 -3.24
N ALA A 28 7.02 -7.90 -2.82
CA ALA A 28 8.37 -8.01 -3.39
C ALA A 28 8.33 -8.39 -4.88
N ARG A 29 7.38 -9.23 -5.29
CA ARG A 29 7.20 -9.59 -6.68
C ARG A 29 6.64 -8.44 -7.52
N ILE A 30 5.66 -7.69 -7.00
CA ILE A 30 5.18 -6.44 -7.62
C ILE A 30 6.33 -5.44 -7.77
N SER A 31 7.14 -5.27 -6.71
CA SER A 31 8.33 -4.39 -6.74
C SER A 31 9.31 -4.77 -7.83
N ARG A 32 9.55 -6.08 -8.03
CA ARG A 32 10.41 -6.59 -9.11
C ARG A 32 9.86 -6.19 -10.49
N GLY A 33 8.54 -6.37 -10.71
CA GLY A 33 7.88 -5.96 -11.95
C GLY A 33 8.01 -4.45 -12.20
N ALA A 34 7.82 -3.61 -11.18
CA ALA A 34 8.00 -2.16 -11.31
C ALA A 34 9.47 -1.79 -11.63
N LYS A 35 10.43 -2.40 -10.95
CA LYS A 35 11.86 -2.15 -11.20
C LYS A 35 12.30 -2.58 -12.60
N SER A 36 11.75 -3.66 -13.15
CA SER A 36 12.09 -4.13 -14.50
C SER A 36 11.70 -3.14 -15.61
N THR A 37 10.85 -2.16 -15.30
CA THR A 37 10.47 -1.06 -16.19
C THR A 37 11.16 0.26 -15.87
N GLY A 38 12.20 0.24 -15.03
CA GLY A 38 13.00 1.42 -14.68
C GLY A 38 12.45 2.27 -13.53
N ALA A 39 11.45 1.79 -12.79
CA ALA A 39 10.94 2.53 -11.63
C ALA A 39 11.88 2.44 -10.41
N GLU A 40 11.96 3.52 -9.66
CA GLU A 40 12.55 3.54 -8.32
C GLU A 40 11.53 3.03 -7.30
N VAL A 41 11.96 2.11 -6.43
CA VAL A 41 11.09 1.48 -5.44
C VAL A 41 11.66 1.66 -4.04
N GLU A 42 10.92 2.33 -3.18
CA GLU A 42 11.18 2.42 -1.75
C GLU A 42 10.19 1.55 -0.97
N THR A 43 10.66 0.91 0.11
CA THR A 43 9.83 0.02 0.93
C THR A 43 9.77 0.49 2.37
N LEU A 44 8.56 0.58 2.91
CA LEU A 44 8.26 0.85 4.31
C LEU A 44 7.79 -0.45 4.98
N PHE A 45 8.42 -0.82 6.08
CA PHE A 45 7.99 -1.95 6.92
C PHE A 45 7.32 -1.41 8.18
N LEU A 46 5.99 -1.37 8.18
CA LEU A 46 5.19 -0.69 9.21
C LEU A 46 5.43 -1.23 10.62
N GLN A 47 5.70 -2.56 10.74
CA GLN A 47 5.97 -3.18 12.04
C GLN A 47 7.22 -2.62 12.74
N ALA A 48 8.20 -2.12 11.99
CA ALA A 48 9.41 -1.52 12.55
C ALA A 48 9.26 0.00 12.81
N MET A 49 8.07 0.56 12.58
CA MET A 49 7.82 1.99 12.68
C MET A 49 6.93 2.30 13.89
N LYS A 50 7.20 3.43 14.53
CA LYS A 50 6.34 3.96 15.59
C LYS A 50 5.24 4.81 14.96
N ILE A 51 4.08 4.21 14.70
CA ILE A 51 2.91 4.87 14.13
C ILE A 51 1.76 4.75 15.12
N SER A 52 1.33 5.87 15.67
CA SER A 52 0.18 5.92 16.58
C SER A 52 -1.14 6.01 15.81
N PRO A 53 -2.24 5.47 16.33
CA PRO A 53 -3.57 5.63 15.75
C PRO A 53 -3.95 7.11 15.61
N CYS A 54 -4.81 7.41 14.62
CA CYS A 54 -5.42 8.73 14.51
C CYS A 54 -6.27 9.00 15.76
N ARG A 55 -6.13 10.21 16.35
CA ARG A 55 -6.88 10.61 17.56
C ARG A 55 -8.16 11.38 17.25
N GLY A 56 -8.52 11.56 15.98
CA GLY A 56 -9.71 12.33 15.59
C GLY A 56 -9.67 13.82 15.98
N CYS A 57 -8.51 14.38 16.28
CA CYS A 57 -8.37 15.74 16.82
C CYS A 57 -8.59 16.87 15.81
N ASN A 58 -8.77 16.56 14.53
CA ASN A 58 -9.00 17.47 13.41
C ASN A 58 -7.98 18.61 13.23
N THR A 59 -6.84 18.58 13.93
CA THR A 59 -5.81 19.61 13.80
C THR A 59 -5.31 19.72 12.34
N CYS A 60 -5.18 18.61 11.64
CA CYS A 60 -4.76 18.57 10.24
C CYS A 60 -5.81 19.12 9.25
N GLN A 61 -7.03 19.36 9.68
CA GLN A 61 -8.12 19.93 8.86
C GLN A 61 -8.34 21.43 9.09
N LYS A 62 -7.64 22.02 10.05
CA LYS A 62 -7.78 23.46 10.33
C LYS A 62 -7.20 24.28 9.19
N HIS A 63 -7.75 25.47 8.96
CA HIS A 63 -7.17 26.45 8.05
C HIS A 63 -5.71 26.71 8.43
N ASN A 64 -4.80 26.78 7.46
CA ASN A 64 -3.35 26.91 7.67
C ASN A 64 -2.70 25.80 8.53
N SER A 65 -3.27 24.61 8.53
CA SER A 65 -2.66 23.47 9.22
C SER A 65 -1.24 23.16 8.70
N LYS A 66 -0.33 22.91 9.65
CA LYS A 66 1.04 22.44 9.35
C LYS A 66 1.14 20.91 9.29
N GLY A 67 0.01 20.22 9.17
CA GLY A 67 -0.04 18.75 9.09
C GLY A 67 -0.59 18.07 10.33
N CYS A 68 -0.26 16.81 10.52
CA CYS A 68 -0.73 16.02 11.65
C CYS A 68 -0.05 16.43 12.96
N ALA A 69 -0.86 16.58 14.02
CA ALA A 69 -0.37 16.94 15.35
C ALA A 69 0.42 15.81 16.04
N ILE A 70 0.25 14.54 15.61
CA ILE A 70 0.95 13.40 16.19
C ILE A 70 2.39 13.38 15.69
N LYS A 71 3.36 13.43 16.59
CA LYS A 71 4.80 13.42 16.29
C LYS A 71 5.33 11.99 16.38
N ASP A 72 5.23 11.28 15.26
CA ASP A 72 5.68 9.90 15.09
C ASP A 72 6.31 9.69 13.70
N ASP A 73 6.61 8.44 13.31
CA ASP A 73 7.25 8.16 12.03
C ASP A 73 6.40 8.54 10.81
N MET A 74 5.09 8.77 10.97
CA MET A 74 4.26 9.29 9.88
C MET A 74 4.76 10.64 9.35
N GLN A 75 5.43 11.45 10.19
CA GLN A 75 6.00 12.73 9.75
C GLN A 75 7.04 12.55 8.63
N LYS A 76 7.79 11.43 8.66
CA LYS A 76 8.77 11.06 7.62
C LYS A 76 8.11 10.39 6.41
N ILE A 77 6.92 9.82 6.61
CA ILE A 77 6.19 9.06 5.58
C ILE A 77 5.33 9.98 4.71
N TYR A 78 4.70 11.02 5.26
CA TYR A 78 3.85 11.93 4.49
C TYR A 78 4.55 12.49 3.23
N PRO A 79 5.78 13.02 3.29
CA PRO A 79 6.48 13.50 2.09
C PRO A 79 6.70 12.38 1.04
N LYS A 80 6.97 11.15 1.49
CA LYS A 80 7.16 10.00 0.59
C LYS A 80 5.88 9.60 -0.10
N LEU A 81 4.74 9.60 0.61
CA LEU A 81 3.42 9.38 0.04
C LEU A 81 3.07 10.43 -1.03
N ILE A 82 3.36 11.70 -0.75
CA ILE A 82 3.12 12.79 -1.71
C ILE A 82 3.99 12.61 -2.96
N LYS A 83 5.29 12.32 -2.77
CA LYS A 83 6.27 12.23 -3.85
C LYS A 83 6.04 11.03 -4.76
N ALA A 84 5.65 9.88 -4.22
CA ALA A 84 5.49 8.66 -4.99
C ALA A 84 4.37 8.76 -6.04
N ASP A 85 4.63 8.29 -7.27
CA ASP A 85 3.63 8.18 -8.33
C ASP A 85 2.64 7.04 -8.09
N ALA A 86 3.10 5.98 -7.40
CA ALA A 86 2.31 4.79 -7.14
C ALA A 86 2.59 4.19 -5.76
N TRP A 87 1.58 3.49 -5.23
CA TRP A 87 1.69 2.78 -3.95
C TRP A 87 1.34 1.31 -4.11
N VAL A 88 2.13 0.46 -3.46
CA VAL A 88 1.80 -0.95 -3.24
C VAL A 88 1.47 -1.12 -1.78
N ILE A 89 0.25 -1.53 -1.46
CA ILE A 89 -0.16 -1.79 -0.08
C ILE A 89 -0.33 -3.29 0.09
N ALA A 90 0.49 -3.86 0.96
CA ALA A 90 0.49 -5.30 1.22
C ALA A 90 0.09 -5.59 2.66
N SER A 91 -0.91 -6.44 2.86
CA SER A 91 -1.41 -6.83 4.17
C SER A 91 -1.79 -8.31 4.22
N PRO A 92 -1.53 -9.02 5.32
CA PRO A 92 -2.23 -10.27 5.59
C PRO A 92 -3.67 -9.96 6.00
N VAL A 93 -4.54 -10.96 5.87
CA VAL A 93 -5.83 -10.95 6.53
C VAL A 93 -5.64 -11.36 7.98
N TYR A 94 -5.95 -10.47 8.89
CA TYR A 94 -6.01 -10.72 10.31
C TYR A 94 -7.40 -10.38 10.82
N TRP A 95 -8.04 -11.34 11.46
CA TRP A 95 -9.39 -11.15 12.01
C TRP A 95 -10.36 -10.58 10.98
N PHE A 96 -10.44 -11.26 9.83
CA PHE A 96 -11.36 -11.01 8.72
C PHE A 96 -11.19 -9.69 7.94
N THR A 97 -10.07 -8.99 8.13
CA THR A 97 -9.77 -7.78 7.37
C THR A 97 -8.25 -7.54 7.30
N MET A 98 -7.82 -6.36 6.87
CA MET A 98 -6.41 -5.99 6.86
C MET A 98 -5.80 -5.98 8.27
N SER A 99 -4.49 -6.13 8.37
CA SER A 99 -3.77 -6.04 9.65
C SER A 99 -3.96 -4.67 10.34
N ALA A 100 -3.85 -4.65 11.67
CA ALA A 100 -3.89 -3.42 12.45
C ALA A 100 -2.84 -2.40 11.99
N GLN A 101 -1.62 -2.84 11.66
CA GLN A 101 -0.57 -1.98 11.13
C GLN A 101 -1.01 -1.24 9.86
N THR A 102 -1.66 -1.96 8.93
CA THR A 102 -2.20 -1.37 7.70
C THR A 102 -3.32 -0.38 8.01
N LYS A 103 -4.25 -0.73 8.90
CA LYS A 103 -5.39 0.14 9.23
C LYS A 103 -4.95 1.41 9.94
N ILE A 104 -4.06 1.31 10.94
CA ILE A 104 -3.49 2.48 11.63
C ILE A 104 -2.80 3.41 10.62
N PHE A 105 -2.02 2.87 9.71
CA PHE A 105 -1.37 3.64 8.66
C PHE A 105 -2.38 4.35 7.75
N MET A 106 -3.42 3.66 7.30
CA MET A 106 -4.46 4.23 6.42
C MET A 106 -5.28 5.31 7.11
N ASP A 107 -5.61 5.16 8.39
CA ASP A 107 -6.35 6.19 9.15
C ASP A 107 -5.59 7.53 9.21
N ARG A 108 -4.27 7.47 9.09
CA ARG A 108 -3.43 8.66 9.08
C ARG A 108 -3.43 9.37 7.71
N PHE A 109 -4.01 8.79 6.66
CA PHE A 109 -4.20 9.46 5.36
C PHE A 109 -5.11 10.68 5.45
N TYR A 110 -5.95 10.74 6.46
CA TYR A 110 -6.80 11.91 6.76
C TYR A 110 -5.99 13.22 6.89
N ALA A 111 -4.71 13.13 7.20
CA ALA A 111 -3.85 14.31 7.29
C ALA A 111 -3.19 14.72 5.96
N LEU A 112 -3.24 13.90 4.91
CA LEU A 112 -2.54 14.18 3.64
C LEU A 112 -2.93 15.50 2.98
N PRO A 113 -4.21 15.95 3.01
CA PRO A 113 -4.60 17.25 2.45
C PRO A 113 -3.89 18.46 3.08
N ALA A 114 -3.38 18.33 4.32
CA ALA A 114 -2.60 19.39 4.96
C ALA A 114 -1.15 19.50 4.42
N TYR A 115 -0.70 18.53 3.62
CA TYR A 115 0.65 18.50 3.05
C TYR A 115 0.66 18.79 1.53
N ALA A 116 -0.46 18.59 0.84
CA ALA A 116 -0.58 18.87 -0.60
C ALA A 116 -2.05 19.08 -0.98
N LYS A 117 -2.31 19.95 -1.97
CA LYS A 117 -3.67 20.32 -2.41
C LYS A 117 -4.51 19.10 -2.86
N ASN A 118 -3.91 18.18 -3.62
CA ASN A 118 -4.58 16.99 -4.13
C ASN A 118 -3.67 15.76 -3.95
N PRO A 119 -3.46 15.28 -2.71
CA PRO A 119 -2.42 14.31 -2.40
C PRO A 119 -2.63 12.93 -3.04
N PHE A 120 -3.85 12.63 -3.45
CA PHE A 120 -4.25 11.36 -4.06
C PHE A 120 -4.37 11.43 -5.59
N ALA A 121 -4.39 12.63 -6.17
CA ALA A 121 -4.59 12.81 -7.61
C ALA A 121 -3.49 12.12 -8.41
N GLY A 122 -3.92 11.32 -9.40
CA GLY A 122 -3.01 10.58 -10.28
C GLY A 122 -2.26 9.42 -9.63
N LYS A 123 -2.49 9.13 -8.33
CA LYS A 123 -1.88 7.99 -7.66
C LYS A 123 -2.41 6.67 -8.22
N ARG A 124 -1.49 5.76 -8.52
CA ARG A 124 -1.79 4.41 -8.98
C ARG A 124 -1.53 3.44 -7.82
N ILE A 125 -2.50 2.59 -7.54
CA ILE A 125 -2.50 1.73 -6.34
C ILE A 125 -2.52 0.26 -6.76
N ALA A 126 -1.64 -0.53 -6.18
CA ALA A 126 -1.68 -1.99 -6.24
C ALA A 126 -1.88 -2.54 -4.82
N ILE A 127 -2.76 -3.53 -4.70
CA ILE A 127 -3.04 -4.19 -3.42
C ILE A 127 -2.52 -5.63 -3.46
N ALA A 128 -1.86 -6.06 -2.39
CA ALA A 128 -1.38 -7.42 -2.23
C ALA A 128 -1.86 -8.01 -0.91
N MET A 129 -2.73 -9.04 -0.96
CA MET A 129 -3.30 -9.67 0.24
C MET A 129 -2.91 -11.14 0.35
N SER A 130 -2.74 -11.63 1.57
CA SER A 130 -2.64 -13.06 1.86
C SER A 130 -3.56 -13.44 3.00
N TYR A 131 -4.15 -14.61 2.91
CA TYR A 131 -5.10 -15.14 3.89
C TYR A 131 -4.85 -16.63 4.12
N GLY A 132 -5.40 -17.19 5.21
CA GLY A 132 -5.10 -18.56 5.62
C GLY A 132 -6.14 -19.62 5.21
N ASP A 133 -7.37 -19.21 4.85
CA ASP A 133 -8.40 -20.14 4.38
C ASP A 133 -8.23 -20.44 2.88
N ALA A 134 -8.91 -21.49 2.37
CA ALA A 134 -8.97 -21.75 0.93
C ALA A 134 -9.85 -20.74 0.19
N ASP A 135 -10.82 -20.12 0.86
CA ASP A 135 -11.84 -19.24 0.31
C ASP A 135 -11.62 -17.77 0.76
N PRO A 136 -11.45 -16.82 -0.16
CA PRO A 136 -11.27 -15.42 0.18
C PRO A 136 -12.50 -14.77 0.85
N VAL A 137 -13.71 -15.30 0.65
CA VAL A 137 -14.93 -14.83 1.32
C VAL A 137 -14.92 -15.28 2.78
N LYS A 138 -14.73 -16.59 3.02
CA LYS A 138 -14.69 -17.17 4.36
C LYS A 138 -13.54 -16.59 5.19
N SER A 139 -12.41 -16.32 4.58
CA SER A 139 -11.26 -15.69 5.26
C SER A 139 -11.47 -14.23 5.61
N GLY A 140 -12.47 -13.57 5.02
CA GLY A 140 -12.68 -12.13 5.13
C GLY A 140 -11.74 -11.29 4.26
N CYS A 141 -10.98 -11.89 3.34
CA CYS A 141 -10.12 -11.15 2.41
C CYS A 141 -10.93 -10.13 1.60
N VAL A 142 -12.14 -10.51 1.18
CA VAL A 142 -13.05 -9.63 0.42
C VAL A 142 -13.42 -8.35 1.19
N ASN A 143 -13.48 -8.40 2.52
CA ASN A 143 -13.77 -7.22 3.35
C ASN A 143 -12.64 -6.18 3.25
N ALA A 144 -11.40 -6.65 3.30
CA ALA A 144 -10.24 -5.79 3.13
C ALA A 144 -10.16 -5.23 1.70
N LEU A 145 -10.37 -6.07 0.68
CA LEU A 145 -10.37 -5.65 -0.72
C LEU A 145 -11.44 -4.57 -0.96
N ARG A 146 -12.65 -4.76 -0.42
CA ARG A 146 -13.73 -3.77 -0.51
C ARG A 146 -13.37 -2.47 0.19
N THR A 147 -12.76 -2.54 1.38
CA THR A 147 -12.31 -1.34 2.10
C THR A 147 -11.31 -0.54 1.27
N PHE A 148 -10.34 -1.19 0.62
CA PHE A 148 -9.40 -0.50 -0.27
C PHE A 148 -10.11 0.11 -1.47
N GLN A 149 -11.03 -0.61 -2.11
CA GLN A 149 -11.78 -0.11 -3.25
C GLN A 149 -12.56 1.16 -2.90
N ASP A 150 -13.27 1.14 -1.78
CA ASP A 150 -14.08 2.30 -1.35
C ASP A 150 -13.20 3.49 -0.98
N ALA A 151 -12.13 3.26 -0.20
CA ALA A 151 -11.21 4.31 0.21
C ALA A 151 -10.52 5.00 -0.98
N PHE A 152 -10.01 4.23 -1.94
CA PHE A 152 -9.29 4.80 -3.08
C PHE A 152 -10.24 5.36 -4.14
N ARG A 153 -11.45 4.85 -4.29
CA ARG A 153 -12.50 5.47 -5.10
C ARG A 153 -12.90 6.83 -4.52
N TYR A 154 -13.14 6.89 -3.21
CA TYR A 154 -13.48 8.15 -2.53
C TYR A 154 -12.40 9.22 -2.71
N THR A 155 -11.12 8.85 -2.67
CA THR A 155 -10.00 9.78 -2.83
C THR A 155 -9.65 10.09 -4.29
N GLY A 156 -10.27 9.44 -5.27
CA GLY A 156 -9.99 9.60 -6.69
C GLY A 156 -8.68 8.95 -7.16
N SER A 157 -8.07 8.09 -6.34
CA SER A 157 -6.91 7.29 -6.74
C SER A 157 -7.34 6.09 -7.59
N LYS A 158 -6.47 5.65 -8.51
CA LYS A 158 -6.76 4.51 -9.38
C LYS A 158 -6.16 3.21 -8.84
N ILE A 159 -6.99 2.27 -8.41
CA ILE A 159 -6.52 0.89 -8.19
C ILE A 159 -6.25 0.27 -9.57
N VAL A 160 -4.99 -0.09 -9.81
CA VAL A 160 -4.51 -0.70 -11.07
C VAL A 160 -4.78 -2.20 -11.08
N GLY A 161 -4.72 -2.83 -9.92
CA GLY A 161 -5.00 -4.24 -9.73
C GLY A 161 -4.82 -4.66 -8.27
N MET A 162 -5.34 -5.84 -7.98
CA MET A 162 -5.27 -6.47 -6.67
C MET A 162 -4.89 -7.93 -6.85
N VAL A 163 -3.81 -8.37 -6.19
CA VAL A 163 -3.39 -9.77 -6.15
C VAL A 163 -3.56 -10.31 -4.74
N TYR A 164 -4.16 -11.47 -4.61
CA TYR A 164 -4.40 -12.09 -3.32
C TYR A 164 -4.42 -13.60 -3.42
N GLY A 165 -4.00 -14.27 -2.35
CA GLY A 165 -3.96 -15.72 -2.36
C GLY A 165 -3.87 -16.32 -0.96
N SER A 166 -4.27 -17.59 -0.88
CA SER A 166 -4.21 -18.40 0.31
C SER A 166 -2.80 -18.92 0.55
N ALA A 167 -2.34 -18.84 1.80
CA ALA A 167 -1.12 -19.47 2.28
C ALA A 167 -1.07 -19.40 3.81
N MET A 168 -0.77 -20.53 4.46
CA MET A 168 -0.69 -20.63 5.92
C MET A 168 0.72 -20.34 6.42
N GLU A 169 1.73 -21.00 5.84
CA GLU A 169 3.10 -20.88 6.28
C GLU A 169 3.81 -19.64 5.67
N ALA A 170 4.74 -19.08 6.42
CA ALA A 170 5.46 -17.88 5.98
C ALA A 170 6.27 -18.13 4.71
N GLY A 171 5.95 -17.38 3.64
CA GLY A 171 6.61 -17.50 2.34
C GLY A 171 6.07 -18.64 1.46
N GLU A 172 5.09 -19.40 1.91
CA GLU A 172 4.46 -20.50 1.15
C GLU A 172 3.86 -20.00 -0.17
N ILE A 173 3.30 -18.80 -0.18
CA ILE A 173 2.64 -18.20 -1.35
C ILE A 173 3.53 -18.17 -2.62
N LYS A 174 4.85 -18.21 -2.47
CA LYS A 174 5.81 -18.31 -3.58
C LYS A 174 5.64 -19.56 -4.43
N ASN A 175 5.01 -20.60 -3.87
CA ASN A 175 4.75 -21.86 -4.57
C ASN A 175 3.63 -21.71 -5.61
N ASN A 176 2.73 -20.74 -5.42
CA ASN A 176 1.73 -20.38 -6.44
C ASN A 176 2.38 -19.57 -7.57
N LYS A 177 2.92 -20.30 -8.56
CA LYS A 177 3.65 -19.69 -9.68
C LYS A 177 2.80 -18.78 -10.55
N ALA A 178 1.50 -19.06 -10.67
CA ALA A 178 0.56 -18.24 -11.44
C ALA A 178 0.36 -16.89 -10.75
N LEU A 179 0.05 -16.88 -9.46
CA LEU A 179 -0.11 -15.68 -8.65
C LEU A 179 1.17 -14.84 -8.59
N MET A 180 2.34 -15.50 -8.54
CA MET A 180 3.62 -14.80 -8.56
C MET A 180 3.88 -14.11 -9.91
N ARG A 181 3.47 -14.70 -11.03
CA ARG A 181 3.54 -14.04 -12.35
C ARG A 181 2.57 -12.86 -12.42
N GLU A 182 1.32 -13.05 -11.98
CA GLU A 182 0.32 -11.99 -11.92
C GLU A 182 0.82 -10.79 -11.09
N ALA A 183 1.41 -11.03 -9.92
CA ALA A 183 2.00 -9.98 -9.09
C ALA A 183 3.14 -9.23 -9.81
N GLU A 184 3.99 -9.92 -10.57
CA GLU A 184 5.05 -9.28 -11.35
C GLU A 184 4.49 -8.42 -12.49
N GLU A 185 3.49 -8.92 -13.23
CA GLU A 185 2.81 -8.15 -14.27
C GLU A 185 2.07 -6.94 -13.71
N LEU A 186 1.43 -7.08 -12.55
CA LEU A 186 0.82 -5.94 -11.85
C LEU A 186 1.86 -4.84 -11.55
N GLY A 187 3.07 -5.23 -11.16
CA GLY A 187 4.17 -4.29 -10.96
C GLY A 187 4.56 -3.51 -12.22
N LYS A 188 4.62 -4.19 -13.36
CA LYS A 188 4.87 -3.55 -14.66
C LYS A 188 3.73 -2.61 -15.04
N LEU A 189 2.47 -3.06 -14.85
CA LEU A 189 1.28 -2.24 -15.12
C LEU A 189 1.22 -1.00 -14.23
N LEU A 190 1.64 -1.11 -12.97
CA LEU A 190 1.55 -0.04 -11.98
C LEU A 190 2.26 1.24 -12.42
N VAL A 191 3.31 1.14 -13.22
CA VAL A 191 4.13 2.28 -13.65
C VAL A 191 3.99 2.64 -15.14
N ARG A 192 3.19 1.89 -15.90
CA ARG A 192 2.83 2.26 -17.28
C ARG A 192 2.00 3.55 -17.27
N ARG A 193 2.19 4.35 -18.31
CA ARG A 193 1.39 5.57 -18.57
C ARG A 193 -0.04 5.22 -18.96
#